data_e966c8e1381a3ee2b0f61509931bc2b4
#
_entry.id   e966c8e1381a3ee2b0f61509931bc2b4
#
_cell.length_a   1.000
_cell.length_b   1.000
_cell.length_c   1.000
_cell.angle_alpha   90.00
_cell.angle_beta   90.00
_cell.angle_gamma   90.00
#
_symmetry.space_group_name_H-M   'P 1'
#
loop_
_entity.id
_entity.type
_entity.pdbx_description
1 polymer ?
#
loop_
_entity_poly.entity_id
_entity_poly.type
_entity_poly.pdbx_seq_one_letter_code
_entity_poly.pdbx_strand_id
1 'polypeptide(L)' 'MNMLNKDILQFVTFCIGRVSQRLNLSPNKVYQKLRDSGILYDYIVPSYDVLHTFSSRYLTDDIVDYMKEKGVVS' A
#
# COMPACT_ATOMS: atom_id res chain seq x y z
N MET A 1 3.74 11.73 -18.56
CA MET A 1 4.25 12.13 -17.25
C MET A 1 4.36 10.91 -16.35
N ASN A 2 5.46 10.77 -15.68
CA ASN A 2 5.67 9.65 -14.79
C ASN A 2 4.97 9.89 -13.45
N MET A 3 4.04 9.03 -13.08
CA MET A 3 3.33 9.14 -11.80
C MET A 3 4.18 8.68 -10.63
N LEU A 4 5.22 7.89 -10.90
CA LEU A 4 6.09 7.36 -9.87
C LEU A 4 7.37 8.16 -9.82
N ASN A 5 7.39 9.23 -9.04
CA ASN A 5 8.63 9.93 -8.74
C ASN A 5 9.32 9.22 -7.57
N LYS A 6 10.51 9.70 -7.21
CA LYS A 6 11.33 9.08 -6.18
C LYS A 6 10.60 8.99 -4.84
N ASP A 7 9.91 10.06 -4.47
CA ASP A 7 9.22 10.12 -3.17
C ASP A 7 8.06 9.14 -3.12
N ILE A 8 7.28 9.05 -4.18
CA ILE A 8 6.18 8.11 -4.25
C ILE A 8 6.70 6.68 -4.23
N LEU A 9 7.77 6.41 -4.96
CA LEU A 9 8.37 5.07 -4.97
C LEU A 9 8.84 4.66 -3.59
N GLN A 10 9.50 5.55 -2.87
CA GLN A 10 9.94 5.28 -1.50
C GLN A 10 8.74 5.04 -0.58
N PHE A 11 7.68 5.82 -0.75
CA PHE A 11 6.47 5.65 0.04
C PHE A 11 5.80 4.31 -0.23
N VAL A 12 5.69 3.92 -1.49
CA VAL A 12 5.10 2.62 -1.86
C VAL A 12 5.91 1.48 -1.24
N THR A 13 7.23 1.57 -1.32
CA THR A 13 8.12 0.56 -0.71
C THR A 13 7.89 0.47 0.79
N PHE A 14 7.76 1.62 1.45
CA PHE A 14 7.46 1.67 2.88
C PHE A 14 6.12 1.00 3.19
N CYS A 15 5.08 1.30 2.42
CA CYS A 15 3.76 0.70 2.62
C CYS A 15 3.81 -0.82 2.48
N ILE A 16 4.48 -1.30 1.44
CA ILE A 16 4.61 -2.74 1.20
C ILE A 16 5.30 -3.40 2.38
N GLY A 17 6.38 -2.80 2.89
CA GLY A 17 7.10 -3.35 4.03
C GLY A 17 6.24 -3.43 5.29
N ARG A 18 5.47 -2.38 5.58
CA ARG A 18 4.62 -2.37 6.77
C ARG A 18 3.48 -3.37 6.67
N VAL A 19 2.85 -3.46 5.51
CA VAL A 19 1.77 -4.42 5.29
C VAL A 19 2.31 -5.85 5.33
N SER A 20 3.49 -6.06 4.75
CA SER A 20 4.16 -7.36 4.79
C SER A 20 4.35 -7.83 6.24
N GLN A 21 4.84 -6.95 7.10
CA GLN A 21 5.02 -7.29 8.52
C GLN A 21 3.70 -7.57 9.21
N ARG A 22 2.69 -6.74 8.95
CA ARG A 22 1.38 -6.88 9.58
C ARG A 22 0.71 -8.19 9.21
N LEU A 23 0.79 -8.60 7.94
CA LEU A 23 0.09 -9.77 7.42
C LEU A 23 0.95 -11.03 7.44
N ASN A 24 2.22 -10.89 7.79
CA ASN A 24 3.19 -12.01 7.76
C ASN A 24 3.24 -12.66 6.38
N LEU A 25 3.27 -11.81 5.36
CA LEU A 25 3.42 -12.21 3.96
C LEU A 25 4.71 -11.62 3.42
N SER A 26 5.27 -12.24 2.39
CA SER A 26 6.47 -11.68 1.76
C SER A 26 6.13 -10.34 1.06
N PRO A 27 7.09 -9.43 0.96
CA PRO A 27 6.87 -8.18 0.22
C PRO A 27 6.41 -8.40 -1.21
N ASN A 28 6.90 -9.42 -1.87
CA ASN A 28 6.49 -9.77 -3.24
C ASN A 28 5.01 -10.11 -3.31
N LYS A 29 4.53 -10.90 -2.34
CA LYS A 29 3.11 -11.26 -2.29
C LYS A 29 2.23 -10.04 -2.03
N VAL A 30 2.66 -9.18 -1.12
CA VAL A 30 1.94 -7.95 -0.82
C VAL A 30 1.88 -7.07 -2.06
N TYR A 31 3.00 -6.89 -2.74
CA TYR A 31 3.04 -6.10 -3.97
C TYR A 31 2.06 -6.64 -5.00
N GLN A 32 2.08 -7.95 -5.22
CA GLN A 32 1.20 -8.57 -6.20
C GLN A 32 -0.28 -8.35 -5.84
N LYS A 33 -0.62 -8.51 -4.58
CA LYS A 33 -2.00 -8.32 -4.12
C LYS A 33 -2.45 -6.87 -4.28
N LEU A 34 -1.60 -5.91 -3.93
CA LEU A 34 -1.92 -4.49 -4.07
C LEU A 34 -2.05 -4.09 -5.54
N ARG A 35 -1.15 -4.60 -6.39
CA ARG A 35 -1.20 -4.30 -7.82
C ARG A 35 -2.44 -4.90 -8.47
N ASP A 36 -2.68 -6.20 -8.25
CA ASP A 36 -3.73 -6.92 -8.95
C ASP A 36 -5.13 -6.49 -8.49
N SER A 37 -5.26 -6.03 -7.27
CA SER A 37 -6.53 -5.52 -6.74
C SER A 37 -6.85 -4.10 -7.19
N GLY A 38 -5.86 -3.38 -7.75
CA GLY A 38 -5.99 -1.98 -8.10
C GLY A 38 -5.66 -1.03 -6.94
N ILE A 39 -5.47 -1.53 -5.72
CA ILE A 39 -5.23 -0.67 -4.56
C ILE A 39 -3.97 0.17 -4.76
N LEU A 40 -2.92 -0.42 -5.36
CA LEU A 40 -1.65 0.27 -5.54
C LEU A 40 -1.79 1.50 -6.42
N TYR A 41 -2.34 1.33 -7.62
CA TYR A 41 -2.37 2.40 -8.63
C TYR A 41 -3.64 3.24 -8.61
N ASP A 42 -4.72 2.75 -8.02
CA ASP A 42 -5.97 3.50 -7.95
C ASP A 42 -6.14 4.21 -6.60
N TYR A 43 -5.41 3.83 -5.58
CA TYR A 43 -5.55 4.41 -4.25
C TYR A 43 -4.22 4.91 -3.68
N ILE A 44 -3.23 4.04 -3.50
CA ILE A 44 -2.00 4.41 -2.78
C ILE A 44 -1.23 5.49 -3.53
N VAL A 45 -0.97 5.28 -4.83
CA VAL A 45 -0.18 6.22 -5.62
C VAL A 45 -0.91 7.56 -5.80
N PRO A 46 -2.19 7.59 -6.25
CA PRO A 46 -2.88 8.87 -6.43
C PRO A 46 -3.11 9.64 -5.14
N SER A 47 -3.19 8.95 -4.01
CA SER A 47 -3.48 9.56 -2.72
C SER A 47 -2.24 9.84 -1.89
N TYR A 48 -1.06 9.78 -2.50
CA TYR A 48 0.20 9.98 -1.79
C TYR A 48 0.20 11.25 -0.94
N ASP A 49 -0.31 12.36 -1.48
CA ASP A 49 -0.28 13.65 -0.78
C ASP A 49 -1.00 13.59 0.57
N VAL A 50 -2.05 12.79 0.67
CA VAL A 50 -2.80 12.62 1.91
C VAL A 50 -2.20 11.50 2.76
N LEU A 51 -1.97 10.35 2.13
CA LEU A 51 -1.57 9.16 2.87
C LEU A 51 -0.21 9.29 3.55
N HIS A 52 0.74 10.02 2.93
CA HIS A 52 2.07 10.13 3.51
C HIS A 52 2.09 10.98 4.78
N THR A 53 1.00 11.67 5.10
CA THR A 53 0.89 12.45 6.34
C THR A 53 0.40 11.62 7.52
N PHE A 54 -0.09 10.40 7.26
CA PHE A 54 -0.58 9.53 8.32
C PHE A 54 0.57 8.91 9.10
N SER A 55 0.32 8.55 10.36
CA SER A 55 1.27 7.72 11.09
C SER A 55 1.38 6.36 10.39
N SER A 56 2.52 5.69 10.59
CA SER A 56 2.73 4.39 9.95
C SER A 56 1.67 3.37 10.41
N ARG A 57 1.25 3.44 11.66
CA ARG A 57 0.23 2.52 12.19
C ARG A 57 -1.13 2.77 11.53
N TYR A 58 -1.56 4.03 11.46
CA TYR A 58 -2.83 4.37 10.84
C TYR A 58 -2.82 3.98 9.36
N LEU A 59 -1.72 4.32 8.68
CA LEU A 59 -1.57 4.00 7.26
C LEU A 59 -1.67 2.50 7.02
N THR A 60 -0.98 1.71 7.85
CA THR A 60 -1.01 0.25 7.70
C THR A 60 -2.40 -0.30 7.95
N ASP A 61 -3.09 0.19 8.99
CA ASP A 61 -4.47 -0.23 9.29
C ASP A 61 -5.38 0.09 8.11
N ASP A 62 -5.24 1.28 7.54
CA ASP A 62 -6.08 1.74 6.43
C ASP A 62 -5.90 0.84 5.21
N ILE A 63 -4.66 0.55 4.84
CA ILE A 63 -4.39 -0.28 3.67
C ILE A 63 -4.89 -1.71 3.89
N VAL A 64 -4.62 -2.28 5.06
CA VAL A 64 -5.05 -3.65 5.36
C VAL A 64 -6.57 -3.76 5.37
N ASP A 65 -7.25 -2.77 5.95
CA ASP A 65 -8.72 -2.75 5.94
C ASP A 65 -9.26 -2.71 4.51
N TYR A 66 -8.64 -1.91 3.64
CA TYR A 66 -9.06 -1.85 2.25
C TYR A 66 -8.82 -3.17 1.53
N MET A 67 -7.70 -3.82 1.81
CA MET A 67 -7.42 -5.15 1.25
C MET A 67 -8.48 -6.17 1.67
N LYS A 68 -8.91 -6.10 2.94
CA LYS A 68 -9.98 -6.98 3.43
C LYS A 68 -11.31 -6.68 2.73
N GLU A 69 -11.64 -5.41 2.55
CA GLU A 69 -12.87 -5.02 1.87
C GLU A 69 -12.89 -5.55 0.44
N LYS A 70 -11.76 -5.56 -0.22
CA LYS A 70 -11.65 -6.07 -1.58
C LYS A 70 -11.53 -7.59 -1.64
N GLY A 71 -11.43 -8.25 -0.50
CA GLY A 71 -11.37 -9.70 -0.47
C GLY A 71 -10.02 -10.28 -0.86
N VAL A 72 -8.96 -9.47 -0.90
CA VAL A 72 -7.63 -9.98 -1.29
C VAL A 72 -6.87 -10.55 -0.10
N VAL A 73 -7.32 -10.29 1.10
CA VAL A 73 -6.84 -10.94 2.34
C VAL A 73 -8.03 -11.19 3.24
N SER A 74 -7.87 -12.12 4.19
CA SER A 74 -8.93 -12.52 5.12
C SER A 74 -9.11 -11.54 6.26
#